data_135e0eb0f66de866561c07ce2b73ec51
#
_entry.id   135e0eb0f66de866561c07ce2b73ec51
#
_cell.length_a   1.000
_cell.length_b   1.000
_cell.length_c   1.000
_cell.angle_alpha   90.00
_cell.angle_beta   90.00
_cell.angle_gamma   90.00
#
_symmetry.space_group_name_H-M   'P 1'
#
loop_
_entity.id
_entity.type
_entity.pdbx_description
1 polymer ?
#
loop_
_entity_poly.entity_id
_entity_poly.type
_entity_poly.pdbx_seq_one_letter_code
_entity_poly.pdbx_strand_id
1 'polypeptide(L)'
;NTSITDVILMQSLPGSVIVGVFVFSLVTLFLKIAKKRFLLSTPEALVELSAPDHFLLSQLAEKAPGTMAHVHAVQEIAEAGCSAISSMSQSSSSPVNPWLVRAGALFHDIGKIERPHFFSENQKDGENPHEDLSPQMSARLLISHVKSGVELAKANKLPDRVISIIKSHHGQTLAGHFYTLAKEQAEAVGATP
;
A
#
# COMPACT_ATOMS: atom_id res chain seq x y z
N ASN A 1 -47.37 -40.85 23.85
CA ASN A 1 -48.07 -40.00 22.87
C ASN A 1 -47.16 -38.86 22.46
N THR A 2 -46.38 -39.10 21.44
CA THR A 2 -45.66 -38.00 20.78
C THR A 2 -46.67 -37.12 20.05
N SER A 3 -46.67 -35.84 20.35
CA SER A 3 -47.52 -34.84 19.69
C SER A 3 -47.16 -34.73 18.22
N ILE A 4 -48.16 -34.48 17.35
CA ILE A 4 -47.92 -34.20 15.91
C ILE A 4 -46.91 -33.07 15.74
N THR A 5 -46.89 -32.10 16.66
CA THR A 5 -45.92 -31.02 16.70
C THR A 5 -44.48 -31.51 16.92
N ASP A 6 -44.26 -32.52 17.78
CA ASP A 6 -42.93 -33.09 18.04
C ASP A 6 -42.40 -33.84 16.82
N VAL A 7 -43.26 -34.54 16.09
CA VAL A 7 -42.88 -35.23 14.84
C VAL A 7 -42.51 -34.26 13.74
N ILE A 8 -43.28 -33.18 13.55
CA ILE A 8 -42.98 -32.14 12.56
C ILE A 8 -41.67 -31.44 12.91
N LEU A 9 -41.43 -31.13 14.18
CA LEU A 9 -40.20 -30.51 14.65
C LEU A 9 -38.97 -31.41 14.39
N MET A 10 -39.07 -32.70 14.72
CA MET A 10 -37.98 -33.66 14.52
C MET A 10 -37.67 -33.92 13.03
N GLN A 11 -38.64 -33.81 12.14
CA GLN A 11 -38.44 -34.01 10.70
C GLN A 11 -37.93 -32.75 10.00
N SER A 12 -38.24 -31.56 10.50
CA SER A 12 -37.86 -30.31 9.87
C SER A 12 -36.46 -29.80 10.33
N LEU A 13 -36.00 -30.16 11.54
CA LEU A 13 -34.70 -29.75 12.10
C LEU A 13 -33.49 -30.12 11.22
N PRO A 14 -33.32 -31.38 10.76
CA PRO A 14 -32.19 -31.73 9.93
C PRO A 14 -32.20 -30.99 8.57
N GLY A 15 -33.37 -30.80 7.99
CA GLY A 15 -33.51 -30.03 6.73
C GLY A 15 -33.12 -28.58 6.87
N SER A 16 -33.54 -27.90 7.94
CA SER A 16 -33.19 -26.50 8.19
C SER A 16 -31.71 -26.30 8.50
N VAL A 17 -31.07 -27.22 9.20
CA VAL A 17 -29.62 -27.19 9.44
C VAL A 17 -28.85 -27.34 8.12
N ILE A 18 -29.22 -28.28 7.27
CA ILE A 18 -28.58 -28.47 5.95
C ILE A 18 -28.74 -27.23 5.09
N VAL A 19 -29.90 -26.62 5.00
CA VAL A 19 -30.16 -25.38 4.26
C VAL A 19 -29.32 -24.24 4.86
N GLY A 20 -29.24 -24.10 6.18
CA GLY A 20 -28.46 -23.09 6.87
C GLY A 20 -26.97 -23.20 6.55
N VAL A 21 -26.40 -24.41 6.61
CA VAL A 21 -24.99 -24.67 6.24
C VAL A 21 -24.73 -24.35 4.76
N PHE A 22 -25.64 -24.75 3.89
CA PHE A 22 -25.52 -24.47 2.44
C PHE A 22 -25.52 -22.96 2.15
N VAL A 23 -26.50 -22.22 2.71
CA VAL A 23 -26.60 -20.77 2.54
C VAL A 23 -25.36 -20.06 3.11
N PHE A 24 -24.93 -20.44 4.31
CA PHE A 24 -23.70 -19.91 4.90
C PHE A 24 -22.47 -20.14 4.02
N SER A 25 -22.32 -21.35 3.48
CA SER A 25 -21.21 -21.68 2.57
C SER A 25 -21.27 -20.86 1.27
N LEU A 26 -22.46 -20.69 0.71
CA LEU A 26 -22.67 -19.90 -0.50
C LEU A 26 -22.34 -18.42 -0.27
N VAL A 27 -22.80 -17.84 0.84
CA VAL A 27 -22.51 -16.45 1.20
C VAL A 27 -21.03 -16.24 1.43
N THR A 28 -20.35 -17.13 2.16
CA THR A 28 -18.92 -17.02 2.42
C THR A 28 -18.09 -17.14 1.12
N LEU A 29 -18.48 -18.03 0.22
CA LEU A 29 -17.86 -18.15 -1.10
C LEU A 29 -18.09 -16.89 -1.93
N PHE A 30 -19.31 -16.38 -1.97
CA PHE A 30 -19.63 -15.13 -2.68
C PHE A 30 -18.82 -13.96 -2.14
N LEU A 31 -18.74 -13.79 -0.81
CA LEU A 31 -17.95 -12.71 -0.20
C LEU A 31 -16.46 -12.83 -0.53
N LYS A 32 -15.89 -14.04 -0.52
CA LYS A 32 -14.48 -14.25 -0.95
C LYS A 32 -14.26 -13.83 -2.40
N ILE A 33 -15.17 -14.23 -3.30
CA ILE A 33 -15.09 -13.86 -4.72
C ILE A 33 -15.26 -12.35 -4.90
N ALA A 34 -16.22 -11.73 -4.22
CA ALA A 34 -16.46 -10.29 -4.29
C ALA A 34 -15.26 -9.48 -3.79
N LYS A 35 -14.69 -9.83 -2.62
CA LYS A 35 -13.47 -9.20 -2.10
C LYS A 35 -12.34 -9.24 -3.12
N LYS A 36 -12.08 -10.41 -3.71
CA LYS A 36 -11.02 -10.60 -4.72
C LYS A 36 -11.31 -9.88 -6.04
N ARG A 37 -12.59 -9.86 -6.47
CA ARG A 37 -12.97 -9.28 -7.77
C ARG A 37 -13.02 -7.76 -7.76
N PHE A 38 -13.39 -7.15 -6.63
CA PHE A 38 -13.59 -5.71 -6.50
C PHE A 38 -12.45 -5.00 -5.75
N LEU A 39 -11.35 -5.69 -5.45
CA LEU A 39 -10.16 -5.12 -4.77
C LEU A 39 -10.55 -4.28 -3.53
N LEU A 40 -11.48 -4.81 -2.72
CA LEU A 40 -12.03 -4.07 -1.58
C LEU A 40 -10.97 -3.86 -0.49
N SER A 41 -10.85 -2.62 -0.03
CA SER A 41 -9.98 -2.24 1.10
C SER A 41 -10.66 -2.58 2.44
N THR A 42 -11.01 -3.86 2.65
CA THR A 42 -11.56 -4.30 3.93
C THR A 42 -10.43 -4.39 4.97
N PRO A 43 -10.72 -4.25 6.29
CA PRO A 43 -9.71 -4.38 7.33
C PRO A 43 -8.91 -5.69 7.23
N GLU A 44 -9.57 -6.82 6.98
CA GLU A 44 -8.91 -8.13 6.87
C GLU A 44 -7.97 -8.18 5.65
N ALA A 45 -8.39 -7.63 4.50
CA ALA A 45 -7.55 -7.58 3.31
C ALA A 45 -6.32 -6.67 3.51
N LEU A 46 -6.48 -5.55 4.24
CA LEU A 46 -5.38 -4.64 4.56
C LEU A 46 -4.41 -5.24 5.58
N VAL A 47 -4.91 -6.05 6.55
CA VAL A 47 -4.06 -6.80 7.49
C VAL A 47 -3.24 -7.84 6.74
N GLU A 48 -3.86 -8.65 5.88
CA GLU A 48 -3.19 -9.65 5.04
C GLU A 48 -2.14 -9.01 4.15
N LEU A 49 -2.46 -7.87 3.52
CA LEU A 49 -1.55 -7.10 2.70
C LEU A 49 -0.31 -6.61 3.49
N SER A 50 -0.50 -6.25 4.76
CA SER A 50 0.56 -5.74 5.63
C SER A 50 1.39 -6.85 6.31
N ALA A 51 1.18 -8.11 5.94
CA ALA A 51 1.94 -9.22 6.48
C ALA A 51 3.41 -9.16 5.99
N PRO A 52 4.40 -9.46 6.84
CA PRO A 52 5.82 -9.37 6.50
C PRO A 52 6.24 -10.29 5.34
N ASP A 53 5.52 -11.38 5.15
CA ASP A 53 5.72 -12.38 4.08
C ASP A 53 4.99 -12.02 2.77
N HIS A 54 4.36 -10.85 2.70
CA HIS A 54 3.75 -10.40 1.45
C HIS A 54 4.80 -10.27 0.35
N PHE A 55 4.53 -10.87 -0.82
CA PHE A 55 5.48 -11.01 -1.93
C PHE A 55 6.21 -9.70 -2.29
N LEU A 56 5.51 -8.57 -2.42
CA LEU A 56 6.13 -7.30 -2.75
C LEU A 56 7.00 -6.74 -1.62
N LEU A 57 6.61 -6.94 -0.36
CA LEU A 57 7.43 -6.50 0.79
C LEU A 57 8.69 -7.36 0.92
N SER A 58 8.58 -8.66 0.68
CA SER A 58 9.74 -9.56 0.62
C SER A 58 10.71 -9.16 -0.50
N GLN A 59 10.20 -8.81 -1.68
CA GLN A 59 11.03 -8.29 -2.78
C GLN A 59 11.68 -6.93 -2.42
N LEU A 60 10.95 -6.05 -1.73
CA LEU A 60 11.50 -4.77 -1.28
C LEU A 60 12.64 -4.98 -0.30
N ALA A 61 12.46 -5.90 0.67
CA ALA A 61 13.49 -6.24 1.65
C ALA A 61 14.75 -6.82 1.00
N GLU A 62 14.59 -7.66 -0.02
CA GLU A 62 15.71 -8.29 -0.73
C GLU A 62 16.47 -7.31 -1.62
N LYS A 63 15.75 -6.50 -2.44
CA LYS A 63 16.36 -5.67 -3.47
C LYS A 63 16.69 -4.26 -3.02
N ALA A 64 15.95 -3.73 -2.06
CA ALA A 64 16.06 -2.36 -1.56
C ALA A 64 15.96 -2.31 -0.03
N PRO A 65 16.92 -2.89 0.71
CA PRO A 65 16.84 -3.01 2.17
C PRO A 65 16.80 -1.65 2.89
N GLY A 66 17.45 -0.63 2.37
CA GLY A 66 17.39 0.73 2.89
C GLY A 66 15.97 1.31 2.77
N THR A 67 15.33 1.12 1.61
CA THR A 67 13.93 1.51 1.43
C THR A 67 13.01 0.71 2.36
N MET A 68 13.28 -0.58 2.59
CA MET A 68 12.50 -1.38 3.53
C MET A 68 12.57 -0.83 4.96
N ALA A 69 13.77 -0.44 5.41
CA ALA A 69 13.95 0.22 6.70
C ALA A 69 13.19 1.56 6.75
N HIS A 70 13.25 2.34 5.68
CA HIS A 70 12.53 3.61 5.55
C HIS A 70 11.01 3.43 5.66
N VAL A 71 10.40 2.51 4.91
CA VAL A 71 8.95 2.32 4.95
C VAL A 71 8.45 1.83 6.30
N HIS A 72 9.26 1.07 7.05
CA HIS A 72 8.94 0.69 8.43
C HIS A 72 8.97 1.91 9.37
N ALA A 73 9.97 2.76 9.28
CA ALA A 73 10.03 3.99 10.08
C ALA A 73 8.84 4.91 9.78
N VAL A 74 8.49 5.07 8.50
CA VAL A 74 7.29 5.83 8.07
C VAL A 74 6.01 5.20 8.61
N GLN A 75 5.91 3.86 8.59
CA GLN A 75 4.77 3.14 9.16
C GLN A 75 4.58 3.44 10.65
N GLU A 76 5.65 3.35 11.46
CA GLU A 76 5.58 3.62 12.90
C GLU A 76 5.10 5.05 13.19
N ILE A 77 5.65 6.05 12.49
CA ILE A 77 5.26 7.45 12.63
C ILE A 77 3.81 7.66 12.21
N ALA A 78 3.40 7.10 11.08
CA ALA A 78 2.05 7.25 10.57
C ALA A 78 1.00 6.57 11.47
N GLU A 79 1.30 5.40 12.04
CA GLU A 79 0.43 4.72 13.01
C GLU A 79 0.32 5.51 14.33
N ALA A 80 1.42 6.08 14.82
CA ALA A 80 1.40 6.93 16.00
C ALA A 80 0.53 8.19 15.76
N GLY A 81 0.69 8.83 14.59
CA GLY A 81 -0.14 9.96 14.17
C GLY A 81 -1.63 9.59 14.05
N CYS A 82 -1.93 8.46 13.45
CA CYS A 82 -3.30 7.93 13.33
C CYS A 82 -3.94 7.71 14.72
N SER A 83 -3.19 7.12 15.65
CA SER A 83 -3.64 6.89 17.02
C SER A 83 -3.90 8.19 17.77
N ALA A 84 -3.02 9.19 17.63
CA ALA A 84 -3.19 10.50 18.23
C ALA A 84 -4.45 11.22 17.71
N ILE A 85 -4.67 11.22 16.39
CA ILE A 85 -5.88 11.80 15.78
C ILE A 85 -7.13 11.10 16.30
N SER A 86 -7.12 9.76 16.37
CA SER A 86 -8.27 8.98 16.85
C SER A 86 -8.60 9.25 18.32
N SER A 87 -7.60 9.49 19.16
CA SER A 87 -7.81 9.84 20.58
C SER A 87 -8.34 11.25 20.78
N MET A 88 -7.99 12.20 19.92
CA MET A 88 -8.43 13.60 19.99
C MET A 88 -9.82 13.80 19.39
N SER A 89 -10.25 12.95 18.47
CA SER A 89 -11.47 13.11 17.67
C SER A 89 -12.59 12.17 18.16
N GLN A 90 -13.18 12.45 19.32
CA GLN A 90 -14.38 11.75 19.78
C GLN A 90 -15.64 12.05 18.93
N SER A 91 -15.57 13.00 17.99
CA SER A 91 -16.70 13.50 17.20
C SER A 91 -16.49 13.46 15.68
N SER A 92 -15.49 12.77 15.18
CA SER A 92 -15.20 12.79 13.74
C SER A 92 -16.15 11.86 12.97
N SER A 93 -16.88 12.42 12.01
CA SER A 93 -17.79 11.71 11.12
C SER A 93 -17.06 10.77 10.13
N SER A 94 -15.73 10.77 10.11
CA SER A 94 -14.92 9.90 9.26
C SER A 94 -13.66 9.45 9.99
N PRO A 95 -13.70 8.33 10.71
CA PRO A 95 -12.55 7.80 11.41
C PRO A 95 -11.45 7.41 10.40
N VAL A 96 -10.19 7.78 10.73
CA VAL A 96 -9.02 7.33 9.96
C VAL A 96 -8.91 5.81 10.09
N ASN A 97 -8.78 5.11 8.96
CA ASN A 97 -8.61 3.66 8.98
C ASN A 97 -7.13 3.31 9.23
N PRO A 98 -6.77 2.79 10.42
CA PRO A 98 -5.38 2.52 10.79
C PRO A 98 -4.73 1.45 9.88
N TRP A 99 -5.49 0.47 9.42
CA TRP A 99 -4.99 -0.56 8.52
C TRP A 99 -4.64 -0.02 7.13
N LEU A 100 -5.39 0.98 6.66
CA LEU A 100 -5.08 1.66 5.41
C LEU A 100 -3.83 2.55 5.56
N VAL A 101 -3.68 3.22 6.70
CA VAL A 101 -2.47 4.00 7.01
C VAL A 101 -1.24 3.10 7.01
N ARG A 102 -1.32 1.96 7.70
CA ARG A 102 -0.27 0.95 7.75
C ARG A 102 0.10 0.45 6.35
N ALA A 103 -0.88 -0.06 5.61
CA ALA A 103 -0.65 -0.56 4.26
C ALA A 103 -0.10 0.55 3.34
N GLY A 104 -0.66 1.76 3.40
CA GLY A 104 -0.16 2.89 2.64
C GLY A 104 1.30 3.21 2.92
N ALA A 105 1.69 3.24 4.19
CA ALA A 105 3.06 3.49 4.61
C ALA A 105 4.03 2.38 4.15
N LEU A 106 3.65 1.11 4.22
CA LEU A 106 4.49 -0.01 3.77
C LEU A 106 4.70 -0.04 2.26
N PHE A 107 3.70 0.38 1.49
CA PHE A 107 3.72 0.23 0.02
C PHE A 107 4.02 1.51 -0.75
N HIS A 108 4.10 2.70 -0.11
CA HIS A 108 4.23 3.96 -0.85
C HIS A 108 5.44 3.98 -1.80
N ASP A 109 6.52 3.33 -1.41
CA ASP A 109 7.83 3.36 -2.08
C ASP A 109 8.19 2.05 -2.80
N ILE A 110 7.24 1.12 -3.02
CA ILE A 110 7.53 -0.18 -3.68
C ILE A 110 8.14 -0.06 -5.07
N GLY A 111 7.93 1.05 -5.76
CA GLY A 111 8.50 1.28 -7.08
C GLY A 111 10.02 1.42 -7.10
N LYS A 112 10.65 1.67 -5.95
CA LYS A 112 12.11 1.69 -5.80
C LYS A 112 12.76 0.31 -6.00
N ILE A 113 11.98 -0.78 -5.93
CA ILE A 113 12.44 -2.14 -6.24
C ILE A 113 13.10 -2.25 -7.63
N GLU A 114 12.64 -1.47 -8.62
CA GLU A 114 13.14 -1.57 -9.98
C GLU A 114 14.56 -1.03 -10.14
N ARG A 115 14.90 0.04 -9.39
CA ARG A 115 16.18 0.74 -9.50
C ARG A 115 16.67 1.23 -8.14
N PRO A 116 16.91 0.33 -7.17
CA PRO A 116 17.19 0.72 -5.79
C PRO A 116 18.46 1.58 -5.62
N HIS A 117 19.49 1.34 -6.43
CA HIS A 117 20.78 2.05 -6.36
C HIS A 117 20.71 3.56 -6.67
N PHE A 118 19.62 4.04 -7.30
CA PHE A 118 19.41 5.48 -7.49
C PHE A 118 18.87 6.19 -6.24
N PHE A 119 18.51 5.47 -5.20
CA PHE A 119 17.97 6.05 -3.96
C PHE A 119 19.02 5.97 -2.87
N SER A 120 19.31 7.11 -2.24
CA SER A 120 20.43 7.29 -1.30
C SER A 120 20.44 6.28 -0.16
N GLU A 121 19.25 5.90 0.33
CA GLU A 121 19.11 4.91 1.39
C GLU A 121 19.57 3.49 1.01
N ASN A 122 19.74 3.21 -0.30
CA ASN A 122 20.20 1.91 -0.81
C ASN A 122 21.60 2.00 -1.44
N GLN A 123 22.21 3.18 -1.49
CA GLN A 123 23.57 3.35 -2.04
C GLN A 123 24.60 2.83 -1.05
N LYS A 124 25.69 2.33 -1.58
CA LYS A 124 26.89 1.99 -0.80
C LYS A 124 27.76 3.23 -0.66
N ASP A 125 28.59 3.26 0.39
CA ASP A 125 29.50 4.36 0.63
C ASP A 125 30.38 4.65 -0.59
N GLY A 126 30.34 5.90 -1.06
CA GLY A 126 31.14 6.37 -2.21
C GLY A 126 30.55 6.06 -3.60
N GLU A 127 29.37 5.42 -3.69
CA GLU A 127 28.67 5.17 -4.96
C GLU A 127 27.50 6.13 -5.12
N ASN A 128 27.60 7.07 -6.08
CA ASN A 128 26.49 7.95 -6.43
C ASN A 128 26.22 7.89 -7.95
N PRO A 129 25.27 7.08 -8.41
CA PRO A 129 24.99 6.92 -9.85
C PRO A 129 24.42 8.19 -10.50
N HIS A 130 24.12 9.23 -9.73
CA HIS A 130 23.65 10.51 -10.26
C HIS A 130 24.79 11.43 -10.75
N GLU A 131 26.05 11.13 -10.40
CA GLU A 131 27.21 11.95 -10.81
C GLU A 131 27.43 11.91 -12.32
N ASP A 132 27.11 10.79 -12.96
CA ASP A 132 27.24 10.61 -14.42
C ASP A 132 26.00 11.04 -15.21
N LEU A 133 24.99 11.62 -14.54
CA LEU A 133 23.71 11.99 -15.14
C LEU A 133 23.48 13.50 -15.12
N SER A 134 22.74 14.00 -16.12
CA SER A 134 22.22 15.37 -16.03
C SER A 134 21.20 15.49 -14.88
N PRO A 135 21.08 16.68 -14.24
CA PRO A 135 20.09 16.90 -13.19
C PRO A 135 18.66 16.54 -13.61
N GLN A 136 18.30 16.81 -14.88
CA GLN A 136 17.00 16.47 -15.43
C GLN A 136 16.77 14.96 -15.51
N MET A 137 17.81 14.19 -15.88
CA MET A 137 17.73 12.73 -15.94
C MET A 137 17.61 12.15 -14.54
N SER A 138 18.41 12.64 -13.59
CA SER A 138 18.35 12.25 -12.17
C SER A 138 16.96 12.50 -11.58
N ALA A 139 16.38 13.68 -11.80
CA ALA A 139 15.03 14.00 -11.35
C ALA A 139 13.99 13.04 -11.93
N ARG A 140 14.08 12.76 -13.25
CA ARG A 140 13.16 11.82 -13.92
C ARG A 140 13.25 10.40 -13.35
N LEU A 141 14.48 9.93 -13.07
CA LEU A 141 14.68 8.60 -12.48
C LEU A 141 14.07 8.53 -11.08
N LEU A 142 14.31 9.54 -10.23
CA LEU A 142 13.72 9.57 -8.89
C LEU A 142 12.18 9.59 -8.95
N ILE A 143 11.60 10.49 -9.76
CA ILE A 143 10.13 10.61 -9.86
C ILE A 143 9.50 9.34 -10.46
N SER A 144 10.22 8.61 -11.31
CA SER A 144 9.70 7.41 -11.99
C SER A 144 9.25 6.30 -11.04
N HIS A 145 9.80 6.23 -9.79
CA HIS A 145 9.40 5.20 -8.83
C HIS A 145 7.90 5.24 -8.49
N VAL A 146 7.29 6.42 -8.53
CA VAL A 146 5.83 6.54 -8.31
C VAL A 146 5.06 5.79 -9.39
N LYS A 147 5.45 5.97 -10.66
CA LYS A 147 4.83 5.27 -11.78
C LYS A 147 5.06 3.76 -11.69
N SER A 148 6.31 3.35 -11.50
CA SER A 148 6.67 1.94 -11.31
C SER A 148 5.92 1.32 -10.12
N GLY A 149 5.81 2.04 -9.00
CA GLY A 149 5.05 1.60 -7.82
C GLY A 149 3.57 1.37 -8.13
N VAL A 150 2.94 2.28 -8.86
CA VAL A 150 1.54 2.13 -9.30
C VAL A 150 1.38 0.93 -10.25
N GLU A 151 2.32 0.71 -11.16
CA GLU A 151 2.29 -0.42 -12.10
C GLU A 151 2.46 -1.76 -11.36
N LEU A 152 3.42 -1.86 -10.44
CA LEU A 152 3.62 -3.01 -9.56
C LEU A 152 2.39 -3.31 -8.70
N ALA A 153 1.81 -2.28 -8.09
CA ALA A 153 0.62 -2.41 -7.26
C ALA A 153 -0.59 -2.92 -8.06
N LYS A 154 -0.81 -2.41 -9.27
CA LYS A 154 -1.89 -2.87 -10.17
C LYS A 154 -1.66 -4.30 -10.64
N ALA A 155 -0.44 -4.65 -11.05
CA ALA A 155 -0.08 -6.00 -11.47
C ALA A 155 -0.32 -7.03 -10.36
N ASN A 156 -0.09 -6.65 -9.11
CA ASN A 156 -0.30 -7.48 -7.93
C ASN A 156 -1.68 -7.30 -7.28
N LYS A 157 -2.60 -6.57 -7.93
CA LYS A 157 -4.00 -6.39 -7.51
C LYS A 157 -4.15 -5.80 -6.11
N LEU A 158 -3.29 -4.86 -5.76
CA LEU A 158 -3.44 -4.10 -4.51
C LEU A 158 -4.75 -3.28 -4.56
N PRO A 159 -5.37 -3.00 -3.39
CA PRO A 159 -6.57 -2.19 -3.31
C PRO A 159 -6.36 -0.78 -3.88
N ASP A 160 -7.37 -0.22 -4.57
CA ASP A 160 -7.29 1.09 -5.23
C ASP A 160 -6.91 2.22 -4.26
N ARG A 161 -7.33 2.13 -2.99
CA ARG A 161 -6.96 3.12 -1.97
C ARG A 161 -5.47 3.11 -1.66
N VAL A 162 -4.84 1.94 -1.63
CA VAL A 162 -3.37 1.80 -1.47
C VAL A 162 -2.66 2.34 -2.71
N ILE A 163 -3.15 1.99 -3.92
CA ILE A 163 -2.63 2.53 -5.18
C ILE A 163 -2.71 4.06 -5.21
N SER A 164 -3.81 4.63 -4.70
CA SER A 164 -3.96 6.09 -4.61
C SER A 164 -2.92 6.73 -3.69
N ILE A 165 -2.58 6.09 -2.56
CA ILE A 165 -1.52 6.56 -1.66
C ILE A 165 -0.17 6.51 -2.38
N ILE A 166 0.18 5.41 -3.03
CA ILE A 166 1.41 5.28 -3.84
C ILE A 166 1.49 6.40 -4.88
N LYS A 167 0.39 6.69 -5.57
CA LYS A 167 0.35 7.72 -6.60
C LYS A 167 0.55 9.13 -6.07
N SER A 168 0.10 9.43 -4.85
CA SER A 168 -0.01 10.80 -4.33
C SER A 168 0.93 11.13 -3.19
N HIS A 169 1.77 10.21 -2.72
CA HIS A 169 2.59 10.41 -1.50
C HIS A 169 3.60 11.57 -1.60
N HIS A 170 4.06 11.91 -2.79
CA HIS A 170 4.88 13.10 -3.03
C HIS A 170 4.07 14.37 -3.33
N GLY A 171 2.76 14.27 -3.52
CA GLY A 171 1.92 15.41 -3.89
C GLY A 171 2.40 16.08 -5.19
N GLN A 172 2.80 17.35 -5.10
CA GLN A 172 3.37 18.15 -6.18
C GLN A 172 4.81 18.61 -5.85
N THR A 173 5.51 17.87 -4.99
CA THR A 173 6.87 18.22 -4.56
C THR A 173 7.85 18.05 -5.72
N LEU A 174 8.70 19.06 -5.92
CA LEU A 174 9.80 19.01 -6.87
C LEU A 174 10.95 18.17 -6.32
N ALA A 175 11.73 17.55 -7.20
CA ALA A 175 13.03 17.01 -6.87
C ALA A 175 14.03 18.16 -6.63
N GLY A 176 13.91 18.84 -5.48
CA GLY A 176 14.47 20.14 -5.17
C GLY A 176 15.96 20.25 -5.42
N HIS A 177 16.74 19.25 -4.99
CA HIS A 177 18.19 19.20 -5.22
C HIS A 177 18.54 19.29 -6.71
N PHE A 178 17.94 18.43 -7.54
CA PHE A 178 18.22 18.43 -8.98
C PHE A 178 17.63 19.63 -9.71
N TYR A 179 16.54 20.21 -9.21
CA TYR A 179 16.02 21.45 -9.72
C TYR A 179 17.02 22.60 -9.50
N THR A 180 17.61 22.72 -8.30
CA THR A 180 18.63 23.73 -8.00
C THR A 180 19.86 23.55 -8.88
N LEU A 181 20.38 22.33 -9.01
CA LEU A 181 21.52 22.04 -9.89
C LEU A 181 21.23 22.41 -11.37
N ALA A 182 20.04 22.07 -11.86
CA ALA A 182 19.65 22.41 -13.23
C ALA A 182 19.57 23.93 -13.45
N LYS A 183 19.09 24.67 -12.45
CA LYS A 183 19.02 26.13 -12.47
C LYS A 183 20.42 26.76 -12.50
N GLU A 184 21.32 26.31 -11.61
CA GLU A 184 22.70 26.78 -11.56
C GLU A 184 23.46 26.54 -12.89
N GLN A 185 23.23 25.36 -13.50
CA GLN A 185 23.81 25.05 -14.82
C GLN A 185 23.28 25.95 -15.93
N ALA A 186 21.95 26.25 -15.93
CA ALA A 186 21.35 27.15 -16.90
C ALA A 186 21.90 28.59 -16.75
N GLU A 187 22.01 29.09 -15.53
CA GLU A 187 22.55 30.41 -15.23
C GLU A 187 24.03 30.53 -15.67
N ALA A 188 24.83 29.49 -15.47
CA ALA A 188 26.26 29.46 -15.84
C ALA A 188 26.47 29.58 -17.37
N VAL A 189 25.52 29.14 -18.19
CA VAL A 189 25.55 29.25 -19.66
C VAL A 189 24.71 30.41 -20.21
N GLY A 190 24.20 31.30 -19.33
CA GLY A 190 23.39 32.45 -19.71
C GLY A 190 22.03 32.11 -20.27
N ALA A 191 21.50 30.91 -20.01
CA ALA A 191 20.15 30.48 -20.36
C ALA A 191 19.17 30.87 -19.25
N THR A 192 17.97 31.32 -19.62
CA THR A 192 16.85 31.43 -18.67
C THR A 192 16.36 30.04 -18.29
N PRO A 193 16.17 29.76 -17.00
CA PRO A 193 15.71 28.44 -16.52
C PRO A 193 14.28 28.13 -16.92
#